data_9443b555e9cda5eaa3aff73c880c4c30
#
_entry.id   9443b555e9cda5eaa3aff73c880c4c30
#
_cell.length_a   1.000
_cell.length_b   1.000
_cell.length_c   1.000
_cell.angle_alpha   90.00
_cell.angle_beta   90.00
_cell.angle_gamma   90.00
#
_symmetry.space_group_name_H-M   'P 1'
#
loop_
_entity.id
_entity.type
_entity.pdbx_description
1 polymer ?
#
loop_
_entity_poly.entity_id
_entity_poly.type
_entity_poly.pdbx_seq_one_letter_code
_entity_poly.pdbx_strand_id
1 'polypeptide(L)'
;MNEDRNVEFEATDRKSNVEPENSEVSFLYLSEENMVDAGVLNAARCVDVMEEALGLMEDGDFIMGGPYNDAHGLMLYFPKKSPIENFPVNNSRDRRFIAMPAYLGGRFHVAGEKWYGSNGNNRAKGLPRSILMVMLNDVETGKPLAYMSGNLLSSMRTGAMPGLAAKLLAVKDAKVLSLLGCGVVSKACLMSIMTVRPDIEVIKLKGSSP
;
A
#
# COMPACT_ATOMS: atom_id res chain seq x y z
N MET A 1 39.20 -6.86 -13.30
CA MET A 1 39.34 -5.89 -14.40
C MET A 1 38.00 -5.20 -14.52
N ASN A 2 37.90 -4.00 -13.95
CA ASN A 2 36.73 -3.14 -14.03
C ASN A 2 36.85 -2.34 -15.32
N GLU A 3 35.90 -2.51 -16.22
CA GLU A 3 35.75 -1.59 -17.35
C GLU A 3 34.80 -0.47 -16.93
N ASP A 4 35.39 0.68 -16.62
CA ASP A 4 34.68 1.93 -16.46
C ASP A 4 34.07 2.35 -17.81
N ARG A 5 32.75 2.28 -17.95
CA ARG A 5 32.04 2.90 -19.06
C ARG A 5 31.82 4.37 -18.72
N ASN A 6 32.71 5.21 -19.23
CA ASN A 6 32.45 6.64 -19.32
C ASN A 6 31.29 6.87 -20.30
N VAL A 7 30.14 7.29 -19.77
CA VAL A 7 29.04 7.82 -20.56
C VAL A 7 29.28 9.33 -20.68
N GLU A 8 29.78 9.78 -21.82
CA GLU A 8 29.86 11.20 -22.16
C GLU A 8 28.45 11.69 -22.49
N PHE A 9 27.95 12.61 -21.68
CA PHE A 9 26.74 13.38 -21.99
C PHE A 9 27.11 14.59 -22.86
N GLU A 10 26.78 14.54 -24.15
CA GLU A 10 26.80 15.74 -25.00
C GLU A 10 25.63 16.65 -24.59
N ALA A 11 25.93 17.74 -23.92
CA ALA A 11 24.98 18.80 -23.64
C ALA A 11 24.68 19.57 -24.94
N THR A 12 23.61 19.22 -25.63
CA THR A 12 23.07 20.04 -26.71
C THR A 12 22.36 21.27 -26.12
N ASP A 13 23.03 22.41 -26.15
CA ASP A 13 22.54 23.71 -25.69
C ASP A 13 21.42 24.21 -26.63
N ARG A 14 20.21 23.67 -26.49
CA ARG A 14 18.99 24.24 -27.09
C ARG A 14 18.39 25.22 -26.09
N LYS A 15 18.77 26.49 -26.18
CA LYS A 15 18.02 27.59 -25.56
C LYS A 15 16.64 27.66 -26.20
N SER A 16 15.67 26.89 -25.70
CA SER A 16 14.26 27.15 -25.94
C SER A 16 13.87 28.30 -25.01
N ASN A 17 13.52 29.44 -25.58
CA ASN A 17 12.84 30.54 -24.89
C ASN A 17 11.40 30.08 -24.59
N VAL A 18 11.26 29.13 -23.65
CA VAL A 18 9.99 28.83 -23.02
C VAL A 18 9.97 29.70 -21.78
N GLU A 19 9.12 30.69 -21.73
CA GLU A 19 8.82 31.40 -20.48
C GLU A 19 8.43 30.36 -19.43
N PRO A 20 8.89 30.49 -18.19
CA PRO A 20 8.54 29.53 -17.16
C PRO A 20 7.03 29.60 -16.90
N GLU A 21 6.26 28.73 -17.54
CA GLU A 21 4.90 28.45 -17.10
C GLU A 21 4.97 28.06 -15.62
N ASN A 22 4.21 28.79 -14.82
CA ASN A 22 3.99 28.67 -13.39
C ASN A 22 4.66 27.42 -12.75
N SER A 23 5.83 27.60 -12.14
CA SER A 23 6.62 26.54 -11.53
C SER A 23 6.00 26.02 -10.21
N GLU A 24 4.77 26.40 -9.91
CA GLU A 24 4.06 25.97 -8.70
C GLU A 24 3.62 24.51 -8.83
N VAL A 25 4.11 23.69 -7.91
CA VAL A 25 3.71 22.28 -7.80
C VAL A 25 2.61 22.14 -6.74
N SER A 26 1.41 21.85 -7.21
CA SER A 26 0.26 21.56 -6.34
C SER A 26 -0.09 20.08 -6.38
N PHE A 27 -0.65 19.54 -5.27
CA PHE A 27 -1.13 18.17 -5.17
C PHE A 27 -2.33 18.08 -4.21
N LEU A 28 -3.09 16.99 -4.31
CA LEU A 28 -4.23 16.75 -3.43
C LEU A 28 -3.77 16.17 -2.08
N TYR A 29 -4.29 16.71 -0.98
CA TYR A 29 -4.27 16.03 0.31
C TYR A 29 -5.62 15.38 0.57
N LEU A 30 -5.64 14.07 0.83
CA LEU A 30 -6.85 13.31 1.10
C LEU A 30 -6.81 12.73 2.52
N SER A 31 -7.69 13.23 3.38
CA SER A 31 -7.91 12.69 4.73
C SER A 31 -8.55 11.30 4.68
N GLU A 32 -8.69 10.63 5.82
CA GLU A 32 -9.41 9.35 5.89
C GLU A 32 -10.88 9.51 5.48
N GLU A 33 -11.52 10.63 5.83
CA GLU A 33 -12.90 10.96 5.44
C GLU A 33 -13.00 11.08 3.91
N ASN A 34 -12.08 11.84 3.27
CA ASN A 34 -12.04 11.94 1.81
C ASN A 34 -11.84 10.58 1.15
N MET A 35 -11.07 9.67 1.76
CA MET A 35 -10.90 8.31 1.23
C MET A 35 -12.21 7.51 1.34
N VAL A 36 -13.01 7.70 2.39
CA VAL A 36 -14.34 7.08 2.49
C VAL A 36 -15.27 7.61 1.41
N ASP A 37 -15.31 8.92 1.20
CA ASP A 37 -16.12 9.56 0.16
C ASP A 37 -15.72 9.11 -1.24
N ALA A 38 -14.41 8.90 -1.47
CA ALA A 38 -13.87 8.33 -2.70
C ALA A 38 -14.20 6.84 -2.90
N GLY A 39 -14.83 6.19 -1.92
CA GLY A 39 -15.32 4.81 -2.03
C GLY A 39 -14.31 3.75 -1.62
N VAL A 40 -13.31 4.04 -0.78
CA VAL A 40 -12.31 3.06 -0.32
C VAL A 40 -12.94 1.84 0.37
N LEU A 41 -14.16 1.96 0.90
CA LEU A 41 -14.90 0.86 1.54
C LEU A 41 -15.71 -0.01 0.57
N ASN A 42 -15.71 0.29 -0.74
CA ASN A 42 -16.39 -0.55 -1.72
C ASN A 42 -15.61 -1.85 -1.95
N ALA A 43 -15.97 -2.88 -1.20
CA ALA A 43 -15.26 -4.16 -1.19
C ALA A 43 -15.30 -4.88 -2.55
N ALA A 44 -16.42 -4.81 -3.29
CA ALA A 44 -16.52 -5.41 -4.61
C ALA A 44 -15.52 -4.78 -5.57
N ARG A 45 -15.49 -3.44 -5.64
CA ARG A 45 -14.52 -2.71 -6.45
C ARG A 45 -13.07 -2.98 -6.02
N CYS A 46 -12.82 -3.12 -4.73
CA CYS A 46 -11.49 -3.48 -4.24
C CYS A 46 -11.04 -4.86 -4.77
N VAL A 47 -11.93 -5.85 -4.80
CA VAL A 47 -11.63 -7.18 -5.36
C VAL A 47 -11.31 -7.08 -6.86
N ASP A 48 -12.12 -6.35 -7.64
CA ASP A 48 -11.90 -6.20 -9.08
C ASP A 48 -10.60 -5.46 -9.40
N VAL A 49 -10.28 -4.39 -8.65
CA VAL A 49 -9.02 -3.64 -8.81
C VAL A 49 -7.81 -4.50 -8.44
N MET A 50 -7.91 -5.34 -7.41
CA MET A 50 -6.81 -6.24 -7.04
C MET A 50 -6.62 -7.36 -8.06
N GLU A 51 -7.69 -7.87 -8.69
CA GLU A 51 -7.60 -8.82 -9.79
C GLU A 51 -6.88 -8.21 -11.00
N GLU A 52 -7.25 -6.98 -11.38
CA GLU A 52 -6.60 -6.22 -12.45
C GLU A 52 -5.11 -5.97 -12.13
N ALA A 53 -4.79 -5.53 -10.91
CA ALA A 53 -3.42 -5.27 -10.51
C ALA A 53 -2.55 -6.55 -10.54
N LEU A 54 -3.10 -7.70 -10.15
CA LEU A 54 -2.38 -8.98 -10.25
C LEU A 54 -2.20 -9.42 -11.70
N GLY A 55 -3.16 -9.13 -12.59
CA GLY A 55 -3.00 -9.35 -14.03
C GLY A 55 -1.84 -8.53 -14.61
N LEU A 56 -1.76 -7.24 -14.27
CA LEU A 56 -0.63 -6.39 -14.68
C LEU A 56 0.71 -6.90 -14.12
N MET A 57 0.71 -7.44 -12.90
CA MET A 57 1.92 -8.05 -12.32
C MET A 57 2.31 -9.34 -13.05
N GLU A 58 1.36 -10.16 -13.47
CA GLU A 58 1.60 -11.36 -14.31
C GLU A 58 2.21 -10.97 -15.67
N ASP A 59 1.69 -9.90 -16.27
CA ASP A 59 2.17 -9.34 -17.54
C ASP A 59 3.54 -8.63 -17.42
N GLY A 60 4.04 -8.42 -16.18
CA GLY A 60 5.29 -7.71 -15.92
C GLY A 60 5.18 -6.17 -16.00
N ASP A 61 3.97 -5.62 -16.10
CA ASP A 61 3.74 -4.18 -16.18
C ASP A 61 3.69 -3.51 -14.79
N PHE A 62 4.74 -3.75 -14.02
CA PHE A 62 4.95 -3.18 -12.69
C PHE A 62 6.44 -3.10 -12.34
N ILE A 63 6.79 -2.23 -11.41
CA ILE A 63 8.13 -2.16 -10.81
C ILE A 63 7.96 -2.01 -9.30
N MET A 64 8.70 -2.80 -8.53
CA MET A 64 8.84 -2.61 -7.09
C MET A 64 10.19 -1.98 -6.77
N GLY A 65 10.31 -1.38 -5.59
CA GLY A 65 11.56 -0.77 -5.14
C GLY A 65 12.70 -1.78 -4.97
N GLY A 66 13.89 -1.25 -4.67
CA GLY A 66 15.11 -2.04 -4.45
C GLY A 66 15.91 -2.30 -5.73
N PRO A 67 17.14 -2.82 -5.58
CA PRO A 67 18.08 -2.93 -6.70
C PRO A 67 17.68 -3.94 -7.79
N TYR A 68 16.76 -4.85 -7.48
CA TYR A 68 16.27 -5.88 -8.41
C TYR A 68 14.80 -5.67 -8.80
N ASN A 69 14.20 -4.53 -8.43
CA ASN A 69 12.79 -4.19 -8.68
C ASN A 69 11.76 -5.18 -8.08
N ASP A 70 12.15 -5.89 -7.05
CA ASP A 70 11.35 -6.94 -6.40
C ASP A 70 11.21 -6.76 -4.89
N ALA A 71 11.77 -5.69 -4.32
CA ALA A 71 11.76 -5.49 -2.89
C ALA A 71 10.36 -5.09 -2.39
N HIS A 72 9.84 -5.84 -1.44
CA HIS A 72 8.59 -5.52 -0.75
C HIS A 72 8.63 -4.14 -0.04
N GLY A 73 9.80 -3.67 0.35
CA GLY A 73 10.02 -2.36 0.94
C GLY A 73 11.35 -2.26 1.67
N LEU A 74 11.83 -1.03 1.81
CA LEU A 74 13.02 -0.70 2.59
C LEU A 74 12.61 -0.43 4.04
N MET A 75 13.18 -1.22 4.97
CA MET A 75 12.83 -1.17 6.39
C MET A 75 13.83 -0.35 7.20
N LEU A 76 13.29 0.53 8.06
CA LEU A 76 14.03 1.22 9.10
C LEU A 76 13.70 0.59 10.45
N TYR A 77 14.69 -0.09 11.05
CA TYR A 77 14.58 -0.68 12.38
C TYR A 77 15.34 0.14 13.41
N PHE A 78 14.80 0.20 14.62
CA PHE A 78 15.50 0.79 15.75
C PHE A 78 16.34 -0.27 16.46
N PRO A 79 17.52 0.09 17.00
CA PRO A 79 18.34 -0.82 17.77
C PRO A 79 17.66 -1.19 19.10
N LYS A 80 18.05 -2.32 19.69
CA LYS A 80 17.55 -2.72 21.01
C LYS A 80 18.05 -1.83 22.13
N LYS A 81 19.24 -1.25 21.97
CA LYS A 81 19.92 -0.36 22.93
C LYS A 81 20.67 0.73 22.18
N SER A 82 20.84 1.87 22.78
CA SER A 82 21.69 2.96 22.29
C SER A 82 22.45 3.61 23.46
N PRO A 83 23.70 4.01 23.28
CA PRO A 83 24.43 4.81 24.26
C PRO A 83 24.01 6.29 24.21
N ILE A 84 23.27 6.72 23.17
CA ILE A 84 22.80 8.09 23.01
C ILE A 84 21.53 8.27 23.83
N GLU A 85 21.52 9.28 24.70
CA GLU A 85 20.34 9.62 25.49
C GLU A 85 19.16 9.98 24.59
N ASN A 86 17.98 9.50 24.94
CA ASN A 86 16.73 9.70 24.18
C ASN A 86 16.73 9.13 22.74
N PHE A 87 17.76 8.38 22.34
CA PHE A 87 17.75 7.72 21.04
C PHE A 87 16.61 6.70 20.98
N PRO A 88 15.81 6.69 19.90
CA PRO A 88 14.70 5.75 19.79
C PRO A 88 15.21 4.31 19.73
N VAL A 89 14.71 3.48 20.64
CA VAL A 89 15.06 2.05 20.70
C VAL A 89 13.85 1.17 20.41
N ASN A 90 14.11 -0.06 19.97
CA ASN A 90 13.06 -1.05 19.74
C ASN A 90 12.58 -1.63 21.08
N ASN A 91 11.71 -0.89 21.75
CA ASN A 91 11.14 -1.20 23.07
C ASN A 91 9.71 -1.75 22.98
N SER A 92 9.23 -2.08 21.79
CA SER A 92 7.92 -2.66 21.59
C SER A 92 7.91 -3.63 20.42
N ARG A 93 6.90 -4.50 20.40
CA ARG A 93 6.67 -5.40 19.28
C ARG A 93 6.35 -4.59 18.02
N ASP A 94 6.99 -4.94 16.90
CA ASP A 94 6.72 -4.39 15.57
C ASP A 94 6.94 -2.87 15.46
N ARG A 95 7.98 -2.34 16.14
CA ARG A 95 8.39 -0.93 16.01
C ARG A 95 9.33 -0.75 14.84
N ARG A 96 8.82 -0.19 13.73
CA ARG A 96 9.57 0.03 12.48
C ARG A 96 8.89 1.04 11.58
N PHE A 97 9.66 1.51 10.58
CA PHE A 97 9.11 2.18 9.39
C PHE A 97 9.46 1.38 8.14
N ILE A 98 8.65 1.53 7.09
CA ILE A 98 8.88 0.90 5.80
C ILE A 98 8.52 1.90 4.70
N ALA A 99 9.45 2.16 3.77
CA ALA A 99 9.19 2.80 2.50
C ALA A 99 8.89 1.71 1.45
N MET A 100 7.79 1.84 0.73
CA MET A 100 7.35 0.86 -0.27
C MET A 100 7.08 1.55 -1.60
N PRO A 101 8.13 1.99 -2.33
CA PRO A 101 7.98 2.58 -3.65
C PRO A 101 7.60 1.50 -4.66
N ALA A 102 6.72 1.87 -5.60
CA ALA A 102 6.31 1.00 -6.70
C ALA A 102 5.78 1.83 -7.87
N TYR A 103 5.78 1.22 -9.04
CA TYR A 103 5.06 1.64 -10.24
C TYR A 103 4.04 0.55 -10.60
N LEU A 104 2.88 0.96 -11.08
CA LEU A 104 1.87 0.08 -11.66
C LEU A 104 1.40 0.68 -12.99
N GLY A 105 1.44 -0.16 -14.03
CA GLY A 105 1.10 0.22 -15.39
C GLY A 105 -0.38 0.12 -15.73
N GLY A 106 -0.69 -0.31 -16.95
CA GLY A 106 -2.05 -0.37 -17.47
C GLY A 106 -2.73 1.00 -17.42
N ARG A 107 -4.02 1.00 -17.10
CA ARG A 107 -4.78 2.26 -16.95
C ARG A 107 -4.36 3.09 -15.73
N PHE A 108 -3.60 2.55 -14.80
CA PHE A 108 -3.13 3.28 -13.63
C PHE A 108 -1.96 4.18 -13.97
N HIS A 109 -0.96 3.66 -14.66
CA HIS A 109 0.23 4.37 -15.15
C HIS A 109 0.76 5.40 -14.14
N VAL A 110 1.07 4.92 -12.92
CA VAL A 110 1.37 5.76 -11.76
C VAL A 110 2.51 5.16 -10.96
N ALA A 111 3.42 6.01 -10.49
CA ALA A 111 4.38 5.68 -9.47
C ALA A 111 3.91 6.19 -8.11
N GLY A 112 4.45 5.64 -7.04
CA GLY A 112 4.13 6.13 -5.71
C GLY A 112 4.81 5.35 -4.62
N GLU A 113 4.53 5.72 -3.38
CA GLU A 113 5.01 4.97 -2.23
C GLU A 113 3.95 4.87 -1.14
N LYS A 114 4.06 3.82 -0.37
CA LYS A 114 3.38 3.71 0.91
C LYS A 114 4.42 3.86 2.03
N TRP A 115 4.33 4.96 2.77
CA TRP A 115 5.07 5.15 4.00
C TRP A 115 4.30 4.51 5.16
N TYR A 116 4.92 3.50 5.78
CA TYR A 116 4.30 2.69 6.82
C TYR A 116 5.07 2.84 8.14
N GLY A 117 4.39 3.34 9.18
CA GLY A 117 4.89 3.33 10.55
C GLY A 117 4.12 2.32 11.40
N SER A 118 4.81 1.53 12.24
CA SER A 118 4.15 0.65 13.20
C SER A 118 4.81 0.64 14.57
N ASN A 119 3.98 0.47 15.60
CA ASN A 119 4.41 0.32 16.97
C ASN A 119 3.33 -0.40 17.79
N GLY A 120 3.67 -1.56 18.36
CA GLY A 120 2.73 -2.34 19.18
C GLY A 120 2.18 -1.57 20.39
N ASN A 121 2.93 -0.61 20.92
CA ASN A 121 2.52 0.22 22.07
C ASN A 121 1.52 1.32 21.72
N ASN A 122 1.22 1.56 20.45
CA ASN A 122 0.26 2.59 20.03
C ASN A 122 -1.14 2.36 20.61
N ARG A 123 -1.55 1.11 20.77
CA ARG A 123 -2.86 0.77 21.35
C ARG A 123 -3.05 1.30 22.77
N ALA A 124 -2.00 1.31 23.57
CA ALA A 124 -2.03 1.87 24.93
C ALA A 124 -2.22 3.39 24.93
N LYS A 125 -1.98 4.04 23.77
CA LYS A 125 -2.15 5.48 23.55
C LYS A 125 -3.43 5.83 22.79
N GLY A 126 -4.32 4.86 22.55
CA GLY A 126 -5.52 5.04 21.74
C GLY A 126 -5.26 5.17 20.22
N LEU A 127 -4.05 4.87 19.76
CA LEU A 127 -3.68 4.98 18.36
C LEU A 127 -3.71 3.62 17.66
N PRO A 128 -3.95 3.58 16.33
CA PRO A 128 -3.76 2.37 15.54
C PRO A 128 -2.33 1.83 15.68
N ARG A 129 -2.18 0.49 15.68
CA ARG A 129 -0.86 -0.15 15.68
C ARG A 129 0.01 0.33 14.50
N SER A 130 -0.61 0.52 13.36
CA SER A 130 0.02 0.99 12.13
C SER A 130 -0.67 2.24 11.65
N ILE A 131 0.14 3.20 11.21
CA ILE A 131 -0.31 4.46 10.61
C ILE A 131 0.41 4.57 9.27
N LEU A 132 -0.37 4.76 8.23
CA LEU A 132 0.12 4.69 6.85
C LEU A 132 -0.32 5.92 6.07
N MET A 133 0.59 6.35 5.20
CA MET A 133 0.30 7.34 4.17
C MET A 133 0.68 6.76 2.81
N VAL A 134 0.00 7.21 1.76
CA VAL A 134 0.32 6.88 0.37
C VAL A 134 0.52 8.16 -0.40
N MET A 135 1.58 8.21 -1.17
CA MET A 135 1.85 9.26 -2.14
C MET A 135 1.79 8.68 -3.56
N LEU A 136 1.16 9.39 -4.48
CA LEU A 136 1.12 9.06 -5.90
C LEU A 136 1.79 10.17 -6.70
N ASN A 137 2.54 9.76 -7.72
CA ASN A 137 3.28 10.65 -8.61
C ASN A 137 2.98 10.32 -10.07
N ASP A 138 2.92 11.33 -10.88
CA ASP A 138 3.01 11.21 -12.33
C ASP A 138 4.37 10.65 -12.74
N VAL A 139 4.39 9.61 -13.56
CA VAL A 139 5.62 8.88 -13.87
C VAL A 139 6.53 9.61 -14.84
N GLU A 140 5.99 10.48 -15.67
CA GLU A 140 6.75 11.21 -16.69
C GLU A 140 7.48 12.41 -16.11
N THR A 141 6.84 13.08 -15.16
CA THR A 141 7.34 14.34 -14.61
C THR A 141 7.85 14.23 -13.17
N GLY A 142 7.48 13.15 -12.46
CA GLY A 142 7.72 13.02 -11.02
C GLY A 142 6.80 13.93 -10.18
N LYS A 143 5.89 14.69 -10.79
CA LYS A 143 4.99 15.60 -10.08
C LYS A 143 4.12 14.81 -9.09
N PRO A 144 4.02 15.25 -7.81
CA PRO A 144 3.07 14.64 -6.89
C PRO A 144 1.62 14.92 -7.36
N LEU A 145 0.80 13.88 -7.33
CA LEU A 145 -0.63 13.93 -7.67
C LEU A 145 -1.47 14.01 -6.40
N ALA A 146 -1.16 13.13 -5.43
CA ALA A 146 -1.91 13.06 -4.18
C ALA A 146 -1.04 12.54 -3.04
N TYR A 147 -1.33 13.02 -1.82
CA TYR A 147 -0.86 12.46 -0.56
C TYR A 147 -2.07 12.12 0.30
N MET A 148 -2.24 10.86 0.67
CA MET A 148 -3.49 10.38 1.22
C MET A 148 -3.34 9.49 2.45
N SER A 149 -4.37 9.45 3.31
CA SER A 149 -4.47 8.49 4.40
C SER A 149 -4.54 7.06 3.86
N GLY A 150 -3.63 6.21 4.36
CA GLY A 150 -3.46 4.84 3.85
C GLY A 150 -4.06 3.74 4.72
N ASN A 151 -4.61 4.04 5.91
CA ASN A 151 -5.04 3.00 6.85
C ASN A 151 -6.20 2.15 6.31
N LEU A 152 -7.28 2.79 5.87
CA LEU A 152 -8.42 2.09 5.28
C LEU A 152 -8.04 1.44 3.95
N LEU A 153 -7.31 2.16 3.10
CA LEU A 153 -6.81 1.63 1.83
C LEU A 153 -6.00 0.35 2.03
N SER A 154 -5.06 0.36 2.98
CA SER A 154 -4.23 -0.82 3.29
C SER A 154 -5.05 -1.99 3.83
N SER A 155 -6.07 -1.72 4.63
CA SER A 155 -6.95 -2.75 5.17
C SER A 155 -7.81 -3.38 4.07
N MET A 156 -8.42 -2.55 3.24
CA MET A 156 -9.33 -2.98 2.17
C MET A 156 -8.58 -3.75 1.07
N ARG A 157 -7.42 -3.25 0.60
CA ARG A 157 -6.61 -3.99 -0.39
C ARG A 157 -6.12 -5.34 0.16
N THR A 158 -5.82 -5.40 1.47
CA THR A 158 -5.41 -6.66 2.12
C THR A 158 -6.58 -7.63 2.22
N GLY A 159 -7.77 -7.12 2.56
CA GLY A 159 -9.00 -7.92 2.59
C GLY A 159 -9.50 -8.36 1.22
N ALA A 160 -9.21 -7.59 0.17
CA ALA A 160 -9.59 -7.93 -1.20
C ALA A 160 -8.84 -9.18 -1.72
N MET A 161 -7.61 -9.45 -1.24
CA MET A 161 -6.87 -10.65 -1.63
C MET A 161 -7.58 -11.96 -1.27
N PRO A 162 -8.02 -12.24 -0.02
CA PRO A 162 -8.84 -13.41 0.25
C PRO A 162 -10.22 -13.34 -0.42
N GLY A 163 -10.78 -12.16 -0.71
CA GLY A 163 -11.96 -12.01 -1.55
C GLY A 163 -11.73 -12.56 -2.95
N LEU A 164 -10.63 -12.15 -3.60
CA LEU A 164 -10.24 -12.66 -4.91
C LEU A 164 -9.93 -14.16 -4.87
N ALA A 165 -9.20 -14.63 -3.86
CA ALA A 165 -8.95 -16.05 -3.67
C ALA A 165 -10.27 -16.85 -3.53
N ALA A 166 -11.24 -16.33 -2.79
CA ALA A 166 -12.55 -16.95 -2.68
C ALA A 166 -13.31 -16.92 -4.02
N LYS A 167 -13.22 -15.83 -4.81
CA LYS A 167 -13.80 -15.71 -6.15
C LYS A 167 -13.31 -16.82 -7.08
N LEU A 168 -12.01 -17.10 -7.05
CA LEU A 168 -11.37 -18.00 -8.01
C LEU A 168 -11.31 -19.47 -7.53
N LEU A 169 -11.11 -19.70 -6.23
CA LEU A 169 -10.70 -20.99 -5.69
C LEU A 169 -11.70 -21.63 -4.72
N ALA A 170 -12.57 -20.85 -4.07
CA ALA A 170 -13.53 -21.43 -3.13
C ALA A 170 -14.66 -22.17 -3.84
N VAL A 171 -15.21 -23.21 -3.21
CA VAL A 171 -16.39 -23.92 -3.71
C VAL A 171 -17.55 -22.94 -3.92
N LYS A 172 -18.28 -23.10 -5.02
CA LYS A 172 -19.32 -22.16 -5.45
C LYS A 172 -20.50 -22.07 -4.46
N ASP A 173 -20.84 -23.18 -3.83
CA ASP A 173 -21.96 -23.35 -2.90
C ASP A 173 -21.53 -23.27 -1.43
N ALA A 174 -20.38 -22.62 -1.13
CA ALA A 174 -19.90 -22.44 0.24
C ALA A 174 -20.95 -21.72 1.11
N LYS A 175 -21.33 -22.34 2.22
CA LYS A 175 -22.33 -21.82 3.16
C LYS A 175 -21.72 -21.33 4.47
N VAL A 176 -20.48 -21.71 4.76
CA VAL A 176 -19.82 -21.40 6.02
C VAL A 176 -18.48 -20.73 5.78
N LEU A 177 -18.29 -19.57 6.41
CA LEU A 177 -17.01 -18.86 6.46
C LEU A 177 -16.45 -18.90 7.88
N SER A 178 -15.19 -19.29 8.03
CA SER A 178 -14.47 -19.22 9.30
C SER A 178 -13.38 -18.15 9.25
N LEU A 179 -13.36 -17.26 10.23
CA LEU A 179 -12.38 -16.19 10.38
C LEU A 179 -11.61 -16.33 11.69
N LEU A 180 -10.28 -16.27 11.61
CA LEU A 180 -9.38 -16.22 12.76
C LEU A 180 -8.89 -14.78 12.94
N GLY A 181 -9.29 -14.14 14.03
CA GLY A 181 -9.04 -12.74 14.33
C GLY A 181 -10.26 -11.85 14.09
N CYS A 182 -10.35 -10.74 14.85
CA CYS A 182 -11.47 -9.79 14.83
C CYS A 182 -11.00 -8.35 14.55
N GLY A 183 -9.81 -8.18 13.93
CA GLY A 183 -9.24 -6.88 13.66
C GLY A 183 -9.79 -6.24 12.38
N VAL A 184 -9.29 -5.04 12.07
CA VAL A 184 -9.71 -4.26 10.89
C VAL A 184 -9.49 -5.01 9.58
N VAL A 185 -8.39 -5.75 9.45
CA VAL A 185 -8.12 -6.59 8.26
C VAL A 185 -9.13 -7.72 8.14
N SER A 186 -9.50 -8.37 9.26
CA SER A 186 -10.51 -9.43 9.25
C SER A 186 -11.89 -8.93 8.82
N LYS A 187 -12.24 -7.70 9.21
CA LYS A 187 -13.46 -7.03 8.71
C LYS A 187 -13.40 -6.83 7.19
N ALA A 188 -12.28 -6.35 6.68
CA ALA A 188 -12.10 -6.15 5.23
C ALA A 188 -12.14 -7.48 4.47
N CYS A 189 -11.55 -8.56 5.03
CA CYS A 189 -11.66 -9.92 4.46
C CYS A 189 -13.13 -10.36 4.38
N LEU A 190 -13.87 -10.21 5.48
CA LEU A 190 -15.28 -10.55 5.52
C LEU A 190 -16.06 -9.79 4.44
N MET A 191 -15.91 -8.46 4.40
CA MET A 191 -16.59 -7.62 3.41
C MET A 191 -16.30 -8.11 1.99
N SER A 192 -15.03 -8.36 1.65
CA SER A 192 -14.61 -8.77 0.31
C SER A 192 -15.09 -10.18 -0.06
N ILE A 193 -15.02 -11.14 0.87
CA ILE A 193 -15.50 -12.50 0.62
C ILE A 193 -17.02 -12.51 0.40
N MET A 194 -17.76 -11.75 1.20
CA MET A 194 -19.22 -11.67 1.07
C MET A 194 -19.68 -11.08 -0.27
N THR A 195 -18.88 -10.23 -0.92
CA THR A 195 -19.23 -9.71 -2.25
C THR A 195 -19.13 -10.77 -3.35
N VAL A 196 -18.29 -11.78 -3.19
CA VAL A 196 -18.04 -12.84 -4.20
C VAL A 196 -18.68 -14.17 -3.83
N ARG A 197 -19.10 -14.34 -2.60
CA ARG A 197 -19.80 -15.51 -2.05
C ARG A 197 -21.00 -15.07 -1.22
N PRO A 198 -22.03 -14.47 -1.83
CA PRO A 198 -23.18 -13.91 -1.13
C PRO A 198 -24.04 -14.99 -0.44
N ASP A 199 -23.92 -16.26 -0.86
CA ASP A 199 -24.69 -17.39 -0.32
C ASP A 199 -24.13 -17.95 0.99
N ILE A 200 -23.09 -17.35 1.57
CA ILE A 200 -22.59 -17.70 2.91
C ILE A 200 -23.65 -17.34 3.95
N GLU A 201 -24.11 -18.36 4.70
CA GLU A 201 -25.18 -18.25 5.70
C GLU A 201 -24.63 -18.19 7.13
N VAL A 202 -23.45 -18.81 7.36
CA VAL A 202 -22.86 -18.93 8.69
C VAL A 202 -21.45 -18.34 8.71
N ILE A 203 -21.20 -17.43 9.63
CA ILE A 203 -19.87 -16.87 9.89
C ILE A 203 -19.40 -17.34 11.27
N LYS A 204 -18.31 -18.11 11.29
CA LYS A 204 -17.63 -18.53 12.51
C LYS A 204 -16.43 -17.63 12.78
N LEU A 205 -16.44 -16.95 13.92
CA LEU A 205 -15.41 -15.96 14.27
C LEU A 205 -14.69 -16.40 15.55
N LYS A 206 -13.35 -16.49 15.50
CA LYS A 206 -12.51 -16.73 16.66
C LYS A 206 -11.62 -15.53 16.94
N GLY A 207 -11.86 -14.86 18.08
CA GLY A 207 -11.00 -13.80 18.62
C GLY A 207 -9.87 -14.34 19.48
N SER A 208 -9.05 -13.41 20.02
CA SER A 208 -7.98 -13.71 20.98
C SER A 208 -8.50 -13.91 22.41
N SER A 209 -9.70 -13.45 22.71
CA SER A 209 -10.44 -13.69 23.96
C SER A 209 -11.67 -14.56 23.66
N PRO A 210 -12.19 -15.27 24.67
CA PRO A 210 -13.40 -16.08 24.55
C PRO A 210 -14.59 -15.24 24.08
#